data_89cee948393c8d56c5f154ff5059dde4
#
_entry.id   89cee948393c8d56c5f154ff5059dde4
#
_cell.length_a   1.000
_cell.length_b   1.000
_cell.length_c   1.000
_cell.angle_alpha   90.00
_cell.angle_beta   90.00
_cell.angle_gamma   90.00
#
_symmetry.space_group_name_H-M   'P 1'
#
loop_
_entity.id
_entity.type
_entity.pdbx_description
1 polymer ?
#
loop_
_entity_poly.entity_id
_entity_poly.type
_entity_poly.pdbx_seq_one_letter_code
_entity_poly.pdbx_strand_id
1 'polypeptide(L)'
;MTRVSHMPRHLISIDDLDRSGIEQVLDRAESFAEVSGREIKKVPALRGRTIVNLFYEASTRTSSSFELAAKRLSADVVNVRSAGSSVDKGESLKDTVQTLSAYDPAAIVIRSPRAGAAQLVAGWTDAAVVNAGDGKHEHPTQALLDVFTLRRRFGSLDRLNVWIVGDVSHSRVARSNILAFTRMGAEVTVCGPPTLLPRRIEALGCHATPTLERVDEADVIYVLRMQHERMHQSFVPSLREYAARYQINERRLRPDQLVMHPGPVNRGVELSADAIDSPQALIGDQVKAGVAVRMAVLYELLAGAPHVMAVAG
;
A
#
# COMPACT_ATOMS: atom_id res chain seq x y z
N MET A 1 -22.88 -1.44 22.40
CA MET A 1 -21.69 -0.64 22.79
C MET A 1 -20.77 -0.59 21.57
N THR A 2 -20.81 0.50 20.81
CA THR A 2 -19.93 0.76 19.68
C THR A 2 -18.51 0.96 20.24
N ARG A 3 -17.59 0.01 20.00
CA ARG A 3 -16.17 0.23 20.26
C ARG A 3 -15.73 1.41 19.40
N VAL A 4 -15.37 2.52 20.02
CA VAL A 4 -14.70 3.62 19.33
C VAL A 4 -13.36 3.04 18.90
N SER A 5 -13.19 2.81 17.60
CA SER A 5 -11.92 2.41 17.03
C SER A 5 -10.94 3.57 17.25
N HIS A 6 -9.86 3.32 17.99
CA HIS A 6 -8.81 4.31 18.18
C HIS A 6 -7.79 4.12 17.06
N MET A 7 -7.72 5.10 16.15
CA MET A 7 -6.61 5.14 15.18
C MET A 7 -5.27 5.17 15.94
N PRO A 8 -4.28 4.38 15.52
CA PRO A 8 -2.97 4.40 16.14
C PRO A 8 -2.28 5.76 15.90
N ARG A 9 -1.27 6.08 16.71
CA ARG A 9 -0.43 7.28 16.48
C ARG A 9 0.35 7.21 15.16
N HIS A 10 0.74 6.02 14.74
CA HIS A 10 1.51 5.73 13.54
C HIS A 10 0.81 4.65 12.73
N LEU A 11 1.01 4.62 11.42
CA LEU A 11 0.58 3.51 10.55
C LEU A 11 1.82 2.84 9.97
N ILE A 12 2.35 1.84 10.66
CA ILE A 12 3.57 1.11 10.30
C ILE A 12 3.25 -0.20 9.60
N SER A 13 2.21 -0.88 10.07
CA SER A 13 1.75 -2.19 9.63
C SER A 13 0.22 -2.18 9.45
N ILE A 14 -0.30 -3.12 8.69
CA ILE A 14 -1.75 -3.42 8.69
C ILE A 14 -2.19 -3.96 10.06
N ASP A 15 -1.28 -4.58 10.81
CA ASP A 15 -1.58 -5.08 12.15
C ASP A 15 -1.85 -3.97 13.18
N ASP A 16 -1.50 -2.72 12.87
CA ASP A 16 -1.87 -1.55 13.68
C ASP A 16 -3.38 -1.24 13.63
N LEU A 17 -4.12 -1.83 12.68
CA LEU A 17 -5.55 -1.61 12.47
C LEU A 17 -6.33 -2.92 12.64
N ASP A 18 -7.37 -2.91 13.45
CA ASP A 18 -8.39 -3.95 13.42
C ASP A 18 -9.36 -3.73 12.22
N ARG A 19 -10.34 -4.63 12.04
CA ARG A 19 -11.35 -4.51 10.98
C ARG A 19 -12.07 -3.14 11.05
N SER A 20 -12.43 -2.70 12.23
CA SER A 20 -13.15 -1.43 12.40
C SER A 20 -12.28 -0.23 12.06
N GLY A 21 -10.97 -0.28 12.37
CA GLY A 21 -10.01 0.76 11.97
C GLY A 21 -9.81 0.82 10.45
N ILE A 22 -9.75 -0.33 9.78
CA ILE A 22 -9.75 -0.37 8.32
C ILE A 22 -11.04 0.26 7.78
N GLU A 23 -12.21 -0.18 8.24
CA GLU A 23 -13.51 0.34 7.80
C GLU A 23 -13.61 1.87 7.99
N GLN A 24 -13.14 2.40 9.13
CA GLN A 24 -13.08 3.85 9.38
C GLN A 24 -12.25 4.59 8.32
N VAL A 25 -11.07 4.08 7.98
CA VAL A 25 -10.23 4.67 6.92
C VAL A 25 -10.93 4.62 5.57
N LEU A 26 -11.60 3.49 5.25
CA LEU A 26 -12.30 3.33 3.98
C LEU A 26 -13.53 4.26 3.86
N ASP A 27 -14.29 4.45 4.92
CA ASP A 27 -15.44 5.38 4.94
C ASP A 27 -14.97 6.83 4.78
N ARG A 28 -13.88 7.18 5.44
CA ARG A 28 -13.24 8.48 5.25
C ARG A 28 -12.73 8.65 3.82
N ALA A 29 -12.14 7.60 3.23
CA ALA A 29 -11.68 7.62 1.85
C ALA A 29 -12.83 7.82 0.85
N GLU A 30 -14.01 7.25 1.11
CA GLU A 30 -15.20 7.48 0.27
C GLU A 30 -15.57 8.97 0.24
N SER A 31 -15.63 9.61 1.42
CA SER A 31 -15.89 11.05 1.51
C SER A 31 -14.84 11.89 0.75
N PHE A 32 -13.57 11.51 0.77
CA PHE A 32 -12.51 12.20 0.03
C PHE A 32 -12.50 11.86 -1.48
N ALA A 33 -13.00 10.70 -1.87
CA ALA A 33 -13.19 10.36 -3.28
C ALA A 33 -14.21 11.31 -3.94
N GLU A 34 -15.29 11.68 -3.23
CA GLU A 34 -16.25 12.69 -3.68
C GLU A 34 -15.61 14.07 -3.86
N VAL A 35 -14.74 14.49 -2.92
CA VAL A 35 -13.99 15.76 -3.03
C VAL A 35 -13.13 15.77 -4.30
N SER A 36 -12.59 14.63 -4.69
CA SER A 36 -11.78 14.50 -5.91
C SER A 36 -12.55 14.76 -7.21
N GLY A 37 -13.88 14.64 -7.19
CA GLY A 37 -14.78 14.96 -8.31
C GLY A 37 -15.18 16.44 -8.39
N ARG A 38 -14.90 17.25 -7.36
CA ARG A 38 -15.27 18.67 -7.33
C ARG A 38 -14.33 19.51 -8.19
N GLU A 39 -14.78 20.71 -8.58
CA GLU A 39 -13.94 21.73 -9.23
C GLU A 39 -12.77 22.11 -8.32
N ILE A 40 -13.05 22.48 -7.07
CA ILE A 40 -12.05 22.74 -6.02
C ILE A 40 -11.80 21.45 -5.24
N LYS A 41 -10.70 20.78 -5.57
CA LYS A 41 -10.29 19.49 -4.98
C LYS A 41 -9.50 19.66 -3.67
N LYS A 42 -9.85 20.66 -2.84
CA LYS A 42 -9.17 20.96 -1.58
C LYS A 42 -10.16 21.04 -0.43
N VAL A 43 -9.70 20.60 0.75
CA VAL A 43 -10.37 20.77 2.03
C VAL A 43 -9.36 21.30 3.05
N PRO A 44 -9.72 22.24 3.96
CA PRO A 44 -8.77 22.89 4.88
C PRO A 44 -8.48 22.06 6.14
N ALA A 45 -8.58 20.72 6.03
CA ALA A 45 -8.53 19.82 7.18
C ALA A 45 -7.17 19.78 7.90
N LEU A 46 -6.07 19.99 7.17
CA LEU A 46 -4.71 19.99 7.72
C LEU A 46 -3.97 21.32 7.42
N ARG A 47 -4.71 22.42 7.32
CA ARG A 47 -4.12 23.76 7.11
C ARG A 47 -3.15 24.10 8.24
N GLY A 48 -1.95 24.56 7.89
CA GLY A 48 -0.88 24.90 8.82
C GLY A 48 -0.13 23.69 9.39
N ARG A 49 -0.41 22.46 8.91
CA ARG A 49 0.35 21.26 9.24
C ARG A 49 1.39 20.98 8.18
N THR A 50 2.58 20.58 8.57
CA THR A 50 3.66 20.18 7.66
C THR A 50 3.75 18.65 7.58
N ILE A 51 3.79 18.13 6.34
CA ILE A 51 3.98 16.71 6.06
C ILE A 51 5.32 16.53 5.36
N VAL A 52 6.19 15.70 5.91
CA VAL A 52 7.47 15.35 5.30
C VAL A 52 7.35 14.03 4.55
N ASN A 53 7.62 14.02 3.25
CA ASN A 53 7.77 12.82 2.44
C ASN A 53 9.25 12.45 2.34
N LEU A 54 9.69 11.42 3.07
CA LEU A 54 11.07 10.96 3.15
C LEU A 54 11.24 9.66 2.36
N PHE A 55 11.77 9.74 1.13
CA PHE A 55 11.84 8.61 0.20
C PHE A 55 13.28 8.23 -0.15
N TYR A 56 13.74 7.11 0.42
CA TYR A 56 15.04 6.48 0.13
C TYR A 56 14.99 5.52 -1.06
N GLU A 57 13.81 5.21 -1.55
CA GLU A 57 13.58 4.33 -2.70
C GLU A 57 12.68 5.06 -3.70
N ALA A 58 13.06 5.07 -4.98
CA ALA A 58 12.31 5.74 -6.03
C ALA A 58 10.86 5.19 -6.12
N SER A 59 9.90 6.08 -6.16
CA SER A 59 8.48 5.71 -6.33
C SER A 59 7.66 6.90 -6.80
N THR A 60 7.48 7.02 -8.10
CA THR A 60 6.68 8.11 -8.68
C THR A 60 5.24 8.07 -8.17
N ARG A 61 4.56 6.90 -8.24
CA ARG A 61 3.16 6.77 -7.84
C ARG A 61 2.93 7.07 -6.36
N THR A 62 3.72 6.46 -5.47
CA THR A 62 3.50 6.61 -4.03
C THR A 62 3.84 8.02 -3.57
N SER A 63 4.99 8.59 -3.99
CA SER A 63 5.39 9.94 -3.58
C SER A 63 4.43 11.01 -4.09
N SER A 64 4.09 10.99 -5.39
CA SER A 64 3.14 11.96 -5.96
C SER A 64 1.74 11.85 -5.34
N SER A 65 1.31 10.64 -5.00
CA SER A 65 0.01 10.41 -4.39
C SER A 65 -0.06 10.93 -2.95
N PHE A 66 1.00 10.76 -2.13
CA PHE A 66 1.08 11.35 -0.79
C PHE A 66 1.20 12.87 -0.86
N GLU A 67 2.02 13.40 -1.77
CA GLU A 67 2.12 14.84 -1.98
C GLU A 67 0.76 15.44 -2.37
N LEU A 68 0.07 14.81 -3.32
CA LEU A 68 -1.25 15.26 -3.74
C LEU A 68 -2.30 15.15 -2.62
N ALA A 69 -2.27 14.07 -1.84
CA ALA A 69 -3.17 13.87 -0.69
C ALA A 69 -2.97 14.97 0.37
N ALA A 70 -1.73 15.25 0.75
CA ALA A 70 -1.41 16.31 1.72
C ALA A 70 -1.84 17.70 1.21
N LYS A 71 -1.52 18.04 -0.05
CA LYS A 71 -1.92 19.32 -0.68
C LYS A 71 -3.44 19.47 -0.80
N ARG A 72 -4.19 18.37 -1.03
CA ARG A 72 -5.66 18.40 -1.04
C ARG A 72 -6.27 18.59 0.35
N LEU A 73 -5.57 18.18 1.39
CA LEU A 73 -5.92 18.47 2.78
C LEU A 73 -5.45 19.86 3.25
N SER A 74 -4.85 20.67 2.36
CA SER A 74 -4.27 22.00 2.61
C SER A 74 -3.07 22.00 3.56
N ALA A 75 -2.35 20.88 3.65
CA ALA A 75 -1.08 20.80 4.37
C ALA A 75 0.08 21.33 3.52
N ASP A 76 1.13 21.83 4.19
CA ASP A 76 2.42 22.09 3.57
C ASP A 76 3.19 20.78 3.39
N VAL A 77 3.95 20.67 2.30
CA VAL A 77 4.66 19.43 1.96
C VAL A 77 6.13 19.68 1.72
N VAL A 78 6.96 18.94 2.43
CA VAL A 78 8.41 18.90 2.24
C VAL A 78 8.77 17.53 1.65
N ASN A 79 9.32 17.50 0.45
CA ASN A 79 9.77 16.28 -0.21
C ASN A 79 11.28 16.12 -0.06
N VAL A 80 11.73 15.06 0.58
CA VAL A 80 13.14 14.69 0.76
C VAL A 80 13.38 13.37 0.02
N ARG A 81 14.33 13.39 -0.90
CA ARG A 81 14.79 12.21 -1.65
C ARG A 81 16.24 11.91 -1.26
N SER A 82 16.63 10.64 -1.25
CA SER A 82 18.03 10.26 -0.99
C SER A 82 18.98 10.85 -2.02
N ALA A 83 18.66 10.71 -3.29
CA ALA A 83 19.51 11.24 -4.37
C ALA A 83 19.62 12.77 -4.32
N GLY A 84 20.85 13.29 -4.22
CA GLY A 84 21.15 14.71 -4.15
C GLY A 84 20.95 15.35 -2.77
N SER A 85 20.78 14.54 -1.72
CA SER A 85 20.64 15.00 -0.33
C SER A 85 21.88 14.68 0.51
N SER A 86 21.89 15.10 1.78
CA SER A 86 22.93 14.76 2.75
C SER A 86 23.10 13.24 2.98
N VAL A 87 22.10 12.45 2.65
CA VAL A 87 22.16 10.98 2.66
C VAL A 87 23.26 10.45 1.74
N ASP A 88 23.43 11.04 0.55
CA ASP A 88 24.53 10.68 -0.38
C ASP A 88 25.92 11.01 0.19
N LYS A 89 25.98 11.89 1.21
CA LYS A 89 27.20 12.22 1.95
C LYS A 89 27.45 11.33 3.16
N GLY A 90 26.62 10.28 3.37
CA GLY A 90 26.77 9.33 4.45
C GLY A 90 25.98 9.66 5.74
N GLU A 91 25.04 10.61 5.70
CA GLU A 91 24.19 10.92 6.84
C GLU A 91 23.33 9.70 7.21
N SER A 92 23.25 9.37 8.49
CA SER A 92 22.44 8.24 8.96
C SER A 92 20.94 8.56 8.88
N LEU A 93 20.09 7.51 8.78
CA LEU A 93 18.63 7.68 8.84
C LEU A 93 18.20 8.42 10.10
N LYS A 94 18.86 8.16 11.23
CA LYS A 94 18.54 8.80 12.51
C LYS A 94 18.83 10.29 12.49
N ASP A 95 19.99 10.70 12.00
CA ASP A 95 20.39 12.11 11.93
C ASP A 95 19.47 12.88 10.95
N THR A 96 19.13 12.27 9.81
CA THR A 96 18.16 12.85 8.88
C THR A 96 16.81 13.07 9.55
N VAL A 97 16.29 12.07 10.30
CA VAL A 97 15.01 12.18 11.01
C VAL A 97 15.07 13.26 12.10
N GLN A 98 16.16 13.35 12.85
CA GLN A 98 16.34 14.38 13.89
C GLN A 98 16.37 15.79 13.27
N THR A 99 17.08 15.97 12.17
CA THR A 99 17.10 17.23 11.41
C THR A 99 15.69 17.62 10.94
N LEU A 100 14.95 16.68 10.35
CA LEU A 100 13.60 16.93 9.87
C LEU A 100 12.60 17.17 11.01
N SER A 101 12.80 16.53 12.15
CA SER A 101 11.96 16.72 13.35
C SER A 101 12.12 18.13 13.96
N ALA A 102 13.26 18.80 13.75
CA ALA A 102 13.44 20.20 14.15
C ALA A 102 12.52 21.19 13.42
N TYR A 103 11.92 20.79 12.29
CA TYR A 103 10.90 21.57 11.57
C TYR A 103 9.47 21.33 12.10
N ASP A 104 9.31 20.59 13.20
CA ASP A 104 8.03 20.25 13.85
C ASP A 104 6.97 19.71 12.85
N PRO A 105 7.28 18.66 12.07
CA PRO A 105 6.32 18.10 11.13
C PRO A 105 5.19 17.38 11.87
N ALA A 106 3.98 17.53 11.37
CA ALA A 106 2.83 16.77 11.88
C ALA A 106 2.92 15.28 11.52
N ALA A 107 3.48 14.96 10.34
CA ALA A 107 3.74 13.58 9.94
C ALA A 107 5.00 13.42 9.08
N ILE A 108 5.62 12.24 9.19
CA ILE A 108 6.69 11.75 8.32
C ILE A 108 6.19 10.53 7.56
N VAL A 109 6.10 10.64 6.25
CA VAL A 109 5.80 9.53 5.33
C VAL A 109 7.12 8.96 4.86
N ILE A 110 7.46 7.74 5.30
CA ILE A 110 8.75 7.14 4.98
C ILE A 110 8.63 5.97 4.01
N ARG A 111 9.49 5.95 3.00
CA ARG A 111 9.74 4.79 2.13
C ARG A 111 11.22 4.43 2.15
N SER A 112 11.54 3.17 2.50
CA SER A 112 12.90 2.69 2.68
C SER A 112 13.11 1.33 2.00
N PRO A 113 14.32 1.04 1.49
CA PRO A 113 14.69 -0.32 1.05
C PRO A 113 14.93 -1.28 2.23
N ARG A 114 15.00 -0.78 3.47
CA ARG A 114 15.25 -1.58 4.68
C ARG A 114 13.95 -1.85 5.41
N ALA A 115 13.64 -3.13 5.66
CA ALA A 115 12.53 -3.55 6.51
C ALA A 115 12.72 -3.02 7.95
N GLY A 116 11.63 -2.59 8.59
CA GLY A 116 11.62 -2.04 9.96
C GLY A 116 12.06 -0.57 10.05
N ALA A 117 12.45 0.08 8.94
CA ALA A 117 12.86 1.48 8.96
C ALA A 117 11.76 2.42 9.49
N ALA A 118 10.50 2.21 9.11
CA ALA A 118 9.37 3.00 9.58
C ALA A 118 9.17 2.87 11.11
N GLN A 119 9.35 1.68 11.66
CA GLN A 119 9.27 1.43 13.11
C GLN A 119 10.38 2.16 13.87
N LEU A 120 11.61 2.15 13.34
CA LEU A 120 12.73 2.89 13.94
C LEU A 120 12.46 4.40 13.94
N VAL A 121 11.97 4.94 12.81
CA VAL A 121 11.63 6.36 12.70
C VAL A 121 10.55 6.76 13.70
N ALA A 122 9.53 5.93 13.91
CA ALA A 122 8.50 6.18 14.91
C ALA A 122 9.03 6.32 16.34
N GLY A 123 10.16 5.66 16.64
CA GLY A 123 10.84 5.79 17.94
C GLY A 123 11.74 7.03 18.07
N TRP A 124 11.96 7.79 17.00
CA TRP A 124 12.89 8.94 17.01
C TRP A 124 12.22 10.30 16.80
N THR A 125 10.91 10.34 16.60
CA THR A 125 10.17 11.58 16.32
C THR A 125 8.83 11.60 17.06
N ASP A 126 8.37 12.80 17.37
CA ASP A 126 7.02 13.05 17.87
C ASP A 126 5.97 13.14 16.74
N ALA A 127 6.37 13.26 15.50
CA ALA A 127 5.48 13.25 14.35
C ALA A 127 4.76 11.90 14.18
N ALA A 128 3.57 11.91 13.60
CA ALA A 128 2.94 10.68 13.12
C ALA A 128 3.79 10.05 12.01
N VAL A 129 3.97 8.74 12.01
CA VAL A 129 4.77 8.05 10.98
C VAL A 129 3.87 7.17 10.13
N VAL A 130 4.01 7.29 8.80
CA VAL A 130 3.30 6.48 7.82
C VAL A 130 4.30 5.68 7.00
N ASN A 131 4.18 4.35 7.04
CA ASN A 131 4.97 3.45 6.23
C ASN A 131 4.49 3.47 4.77
N ALA A 132 5.26 4.07 3.88
CA ALA A 132 5.01 4.10 2.42
C ALA A 132 5.75 2.98 1.67
N GLY A 133 6.15 1.95 2.40
CA GLY A 133 6.83 0.74 1.92
C GLY A 133 8.25 0.60 2.46
N ASP A 134 8.52 -0.45 3.22
CA ASP A 134 9.82 -0.74 3.82
C ASP A 134 10.31 -2.13 3.44
N GLY A 135 11.39 -2.21 2.67
CA GLY A 135 12.02 -3.46 2.23
C GLY A 135 11.02 -4.46 1.64
N LYS A 136 11.01 -5.67 2.21
CA LYS A 136 10.06 -6.76 1.90
C LYS A 136 8.97 -6.90 2.98
N HIS A 137 8.91 -5.93 3.92
CA HIS A 137 8.04 -6.01 5.09
C HIS A 137 6.60 -5.65 4.73
N GLU A 138 6.26 -4.35 4.66
CA GLU A 138 4.89 -3.93 4.40
C GLU A 138 4.77 -2.63 3.59
N HIS A 139 3.55 -2.41 3.08
CA HIS A 139 3.08 -1.16 2.48
C HIS A 139 1.60 -0.95 2.83
N PRO A 140 1.27 -0.56 4.08
CA PRO A 140 -0.11 -0.53 4.59
C PRO A 140 -1.07 0.28 3.72
N THR A 141 -0.65 1.45 3.25
CA THR A 141 -1.53 2.29 2.42
C THR A 141 -1.78 1.73 1.02
N GLN A 142 -0.94 0.78 0.55
CA GLN A 142 -1.25 0.04 -0.68
C GLN A 142 -2.37 -0.99 -0.40
N ALA A 143 -2.27 -1.75 0.68
CA ALA A 143 -3.32 -2.70 1.04
C ALA A 143 -4.67 -2.00 1.30
N LEU A 144 -4.65 -0.87 1.99
CA LEU A 144 -5.87 -0.08 2.22
C LEU A 144 -6.52 0.42 0.92
N LEU A 145 -5.72 0.90 -0.06
CA LEU A 145 -6.30 1.30 -1.35
C LEU A 145 -6.80 0.12 -2.17
N ASP A 146 -6.19 -1.05 -2.02
CA ASP A 146 -6.62 -2.27 -2.70
C ASP A 146 -7.95 -2.76 -2.09
N VAL A 147 -8.06 -2.80 -0.75
CA VAL A 147 -9.33 -3.08 -0.04
C VAL A 147 -10.41 -2.06 -0.44
N PHE A 148 -10.08 -0.77 -0.49
CA PHE A 148 -11.01 0.28 -0.89
C PHE A 148 -11.53 0.08 -2.32
N THR A 149 -10.64 -0.27 -3.25
CA THR A 149 -11.00 -0.55 -4.64
C THR A 149 -11.96 -1.73 -4.74
N LEU A 150 -11.68 -2.82 -4.01
CA LEU A 150 -12.54 -4.00 -3.98
C LEU A 150 -13.89 -3.71 -3.28
N ARG A 151 -13.87 -2.99 -2.16
CA ARG A 151 -15.12 -2.59 -1.48
C ARG A 151 -16.04 -1.78 -2.39
N ARG A 152 -15.51 -0.87 -3.16
CA ARG A 152 -16.29 -0.11 -4.15
C ARG A 152 -16.87 -0.97 -5.25
N ARG A 153 -16.22 -2.07 -5.59
CA ARG A 153 -16.66 -2.97 -6.67
C ARG A 153 -17.67 -4.01 -6.19
N PHE A 154 -17.45 -4.58 -5.00
CA PHE A 154 -18.22 -5.71 -4.49
C PHE A 154 -19.14 -5.36 -3.29
N GLY A 155 -18.99 -4.19 -2.70
CA GLY A 155 -19.70 -3.77 -1.48
C GLY A 155 -19.04 -4.31 -0.21
N SER A 156 -18.70 -5.59 -0.16
CA SER A 156 -18.00 -6.26 0.94
C SER A 156 -16.88 -7.15 0.39
N LEU A 157 -15.90 -7.45 1.25
CA LEU A 157 -14.88 -8.46 0.96
C LEU A 157 -15.18 -9.81 1.64
N ASP A 158 -16.25 -9.90 2.43
CA ASP A 158 -16.61 -11.14 3.11
C ASP A 158 -16.79 -12.28 2.09
N ARG A 159 -16.03 -13.36 2.28
CA ARG A 159 -15.98 -14.56 1.40
C ARG A 159 -15.52 -14.31 -0.04
N LEU A 160 -14.98 -13.12 -0.34
CA LEU A 160 -14.41 -12.86 -1.65
C LEU A 160 -13.17 -13.73 -1.85
N ASN A 161 -13.11 -14.51 -2.92
CA ASN A 161 -11.97 -15.36 -3.22
C ASN A 161 -10.90 -14.56 -3.97
N VAL A 162 -9.79 -14.25 -3.30
CA VAL A 162 -8.71 -13.42 -3.83
C VAL A 162 -7.46 -14.26 -4.02
N TRP A 163 -6.96 -14.35 -5.24
CA TRP A 163 -5.69 -14.97 -5.55
C TRP A 163 -4.59 -13.92 -5.71
N ILE A 164 -3.49 -14.07 -4.96
CA ILE A 164 -2.29 -13.24 -5.07
C ILE A 164 -1.23 -14.05 -5.82
N VAL A 165 -0.96 -13.68 -7.07
CA VAL A 165 -0.14 -14.48 -7.99
C VAL A 165 1.19 -13.81 -8.26
N GLY A 166 2.29 -14.54 -8.07
CA GLY A 166 3.63 -14.12 -8.51
C GLY A 166 4.73 -14.20 -7.46
N ASP A 167 5.57 -13.17 -7.37
CA ASP A 167 6.70 -13.10 -6.45
C ASP A 167 6.26 -12.70 -5.04
N VAL A 168 5.77 -13.65 -4.26
CA VAL A 168 5.30 -13.42 -2.89
C VAL A 168 6.48 -13.14 -1.94
N SER A 169 7.61 -13.83 -2.11
CA SER A 169 8.77 -13.74 -1.21
C SER A 169 9.41 -12.35 -1.16
N HIS A 170 9.38 -11.61 -2.26
CA HIS A 170 10.02 -10.30 -2.35
C HIS A 170 9.01 -9.14 -2.33
N SER A 171 7.71 -9.46 -2.25
CA SER A 171 6.65 -8.46 -2.31
C SER A 171 6.16 -8.04 -0.92
N ARG A 172 6.48 -6.80 -0.52
CA ARG A 172 5.86 -6.16 0.64
C ARG A 172 4.33 -5.99 0.48
N VAL A 173 3.87 -5.85 -0.77
CA VAL A 173 2.44 -5.71 -1.06
C VAL A 173 1.70 -7.00 -0.82
N ALA A 174 2.28 -8.16 -1.19
CA ALA A 174 1.66 -9.45 -0.90
C ALA A 174 1.39 -9.61 0.60
N ARG A 175 2.37 -9.31 1.46
CA ARG A 175 2.21 -9.42 2.91
C ARG A 175 1.09 -8.51 3.44
N SER A 176 1.14 -7.22 3.10
CA SER A 176 0.11 -6.27 3.55
C SER A 176 -1.28 -6.63 3.03
N ASN A 177 -1.38 -7.13 1.79
CA ASN A 177 -2.66 -7.52 1.20
C ASN A 177 -3.22 -8.79 1.84
N ILE A 178 -2.38 -9.80 2.13
CA ILE A 178 -2.84 -11.00 2.87
C ILE A 178 -3.47 -10.55 4.20
N LEU A 179 -2.76 -9.75 4.99
CA LEU A 179 -3.25 -9.26 6.29
C LEU A 179 -4.54 -8.45 6.17
N ALA A 180 -4.61 -7.52 5.21
CA ALA A 180 -5.78 -6.67 5.04
C ALA A 180 -7.00 -7.44 4.51
N PHE A 181 -6.82 -8.26 3.48
CA PHE A 181 -7.92 -9.01 2.86
C PHE A 181 -8.50 -10.06 3.82
N THR A 182 -7.66 -10.83 4.52
CA THR A 182 -8.12 -11.81 5.51
C THR A 182 -8.84 -11.12 6.68
N ARG A 183 -8.33 -9.97 7.15
CA ARG A 183 -8.98 -9.17 8.20
C ARG A 183 -10.34 -8.63 7.78
N MET A 184 -10.52 -8.37 6.49
CA MET A 184 -11.80 -7.96 5.91
C MET A 184 -12.71 -9.13 5.51
N GLY A 185 -12.31 -10.38 5.81
CA GLY A 185 -13.13 -11.57 5.61
C GLY A 185 -12.99 -12.25 4.26
N ALA A 186 -12.03 -11.84 3.43
CA ALA A 186 -11.74 -12.50 2.17
C ALA A 186 -10.99 -13.84 2.38
N GLU A 187 -11.22 -14.79 1.50
CA GLU A 187 -10.46 -16.02 1.37
C GLU A 187 -9.27 -15.76 0.44
N VAL A 188 -8.04 -15.83 0.99
CA VAL A 188 -6.85 -15.48 0.25
C VAL A 188 -6.05 -16.72 -0.13
N THR A 189 -5.72 -16.87 -1.40
CA THR A 189 -4.80 -17.88 -1.90
C THR A 189 -3.58 -17.20 -2.52
N VAL A 190 -2.37 -17.54 -2.07
CA VAL A 190 -1.13 -17.11 -2.72
C VAL A 190 -0.65 -18.18 -3.68
N CYS A 191 -0.24 -17.76 -4.88
CA CYS A 191 0.20 -18.67 -5.94
C CYS A 191 1.50 -18.19 -6.59
N GLY A 192 2.46 -19.08 -6.77
CA GLY A 192 3.71 -18.77 -7.46
C GLY A 192 4.68 -19.94 -7.48
N PRO A 193 5.83 -19.79 -8.15
CA PRO A 193 6.90 -20.80 -8.11
C PRO A 193 7.25 -21.16 -6.66
N PRO A 194 7.52 -22.44 -6.35
CA PRO A 194 7.90 -22.86 -4.99
C PRO A 194 9.06 -22.07 -4.38
N THR A 195 9.99 -21.61 -5.23
CA THR A 195 11.13 -20.76 -4.86
C THR A 195 10.74 -19.33 -4.46
N LEU A 196 9.55 -18.88 -4.86
CA LEU A 196 9.00 -17.54 -4.60
C LEU A 196 7.84 -17.56 -3.59
N LEU A 197 7.51 -18.73 -3.04
CA LEU A 197 6.55 -18.86 -1.92
C LEU A 197 7.32 -18.96 -0.60
N PRO A 198 7.12 -18.03 0.35
CA PRO A 198 7.74 -18.12 1.66
C PRO A 198 7.27 -19.37 2.42
N ARG A 199 8.17 -20.02 3.12
CA ARG A 199 7.79 -21.12 4.03
C ARG A 199 6.83 -20.62 5.10
N ARG A 200 5.79 -21.38 5.39
CA ARG A 200 4.77 -21.06 6.41
C ARG A 200 4.01 -19.75 6.15
N ILE A 201 3.87 -19.35 4.88
CA ILE A 201 3.10 -18.13 4.54
C ILE A 201 1.65 -18.24 5.02
N GLU A 202 1.12 -19.45 5.16
CA GLU A 202 -0.23 -19.75 5.65
C GLU A 202 -0.45 -19.26 7.09
N ALA A 203 0.61 -19.01 7.84
CA ALA A 203 0.50 -18.41 9.18
C ALA A 203 -0.06 -16.98 9.14
N LEU A 204 -0.09 -16.33 7.97
CA LEU A 204 -0.75 -15.04 7.77
C LEU A 204 -2.26 -15.18 7.48
N GLY A 205 -2.81 -16.40 7.50
CA GLY A 205 -4.23 -16.67 7.28
C GLY A 205 -4.63 -16.89 5.82
N CYS A 206 -3.68 -17.22 4.95
CA CYS A 206 -3.94 -17.55 3.54
C CYS A 206 -3.68 -19.01 3.23
N HIS A 207 -4.13 -19.46 2.04
CA HIS A 207 -3.71 -20.72 1.44
C HIS A 207 -2.53 -20.48 0.48
N ALA A 208 -1.72 -21.53 0.26
CA ALA A 208 -0.60 -21.45 -0.68
C ALA A 208 -0.65 -22.59 -1.70
N THR A 209 -0.42 -22.28 -2.97
CA THR A 209 -0.36 -23.27 -4.05
C THR A 209 0.74 -22.91 -5.08
N PRO A 210 1.46 -23.91 -5.62
CA PRO A 210 2.44 -23.66 -6.67
C PRO A 210 1.83 -23.67 -8.09
N THR A 211 0.53 -23.89 -8.25
CA THR A 211 -0.13 -24.00 -9.57
C THR A 211 -1.33 -23.09 -9.71
N LEU A 212 -1.65 -22.71 -10.95
CA LEU A 212 -2.83 -21.92 -11.30
C LEU A 212 -4.06 -22.79 -11.66
N GLU A 213 -4.05 -24.07 -11.36
CA GLU A 213 -5.11 -25.01 -11.79
C GLU A 213 -6.52 -24.59 -11.37
N ARG A 214 -6.65 -23.93 -10.21
CA ARG A 214 -7.93 -23.46 -9.68
C ARG A 214 -8.09 -21.95 -9.68
N VAL A 215 -7.29 -21.22 -10.48
CA VAL A 215 -7.37 -19.77 -10.56
C VAL A 215 -8.71 -19.27 -11.12
N ASP A 216 -9.41 -20.10 -11.84
CA ASP A 216 -10.77 -19.86 -12.32
C ASP A 216 -11.81 -19.79 -11.21
N GLU A 217 -11.52 -20.27 -9.99
CA GLU A 217 -12.41 -20.09 -8.84
C GLU A 217 -12.29 -18.70 -8.18
N ALA A 218 -11.26 -17.92 -8.52
CA ALA A 218 -11.06 -16.60 -7.95
C ALA A 218 -12.11 -15.59 -8.44
N ASP A 219 -12.54 -14.70 -7.56
CA ASP A 219 -13.27 -13.48 -7.94
C ASP A 219 -12.30 -12.40 -8.40
N VAL A 220 -11.13 -12.36 -7.74
CA VAL A 220 -10.09 -11.36 -7.98
C VAL A 220 -8.72 -12.03 -8.10
N ILE A 221 -7.98 -11.67 -9.14
CA ILE A 221 -6.60 -12.08 -9.32
C ILE A 221 -5.70 -10.85 -9.12
N TYR A 222 -5.01 -10.80 -7.99
CA TYR A 222 -4.04 -9.78 -7.66
C TYR A 222 -2.65 -10.23 -8.14
N VAL A 223 -2.17 -9.65 -9.22
CA VAL A 223 -0.91 -10.04 -9.83
C VAL A 223 0.25 -9.23 -9.27
N LEU A 224 1.30 -9.90 -8.81
CA LEU A 224 2.49 -9.26 -8.26
C LEU A 224 3.53 -9.01 -9.37
N ARG A 225 4.20 -7.87 -9.26
CA ARG A 225 5.35 -7.58 -10.10
C ARG A 225 6.50 -8.53 -9.81
N MET A 226 7.13 -9.09 -10.85
CA MET A 226 8.40 -9.79 -10.71
C MET A 226 9.51 -8.79 -10.34
N GLN A 227 10.14 -8.99 -9.17
CA GLN A 227 11.05 -8.01 -8.55
C GLN A 227 12.52 -8.32 -8.86
N HIS A 228 12.93 -8.22 -10.13
CA HIS A 228 14.30 -8.55 -10.56
C HIS A 228 15.37 -7.78 -9.79
N GLU A 229 15.11 -6.52 -9.47
CA GLU A 229 16.03 -5.65 -8.75
C GLU A 229 16.31 -6.09 -7.30
N ARG A 230 15.48 -6.97 -6.75
CA ARG A 230 15.62 -7.53 -5.38
C ARG A 230 16.12 -8.97 -5.37
N MET A 231 16.32 -9.55 -6.54
CA MET A 231 16.79 -10.93 -6.69
C MET A 231 18.30 -10.92 -6.87
N HIS A 232 19.04 -11.29 -5.82
CA HIS A 232 20.48 -11.52 -5.91
C HIS A 232 20.82 -12.91 -6.49
N GLN A 233 19.81 -13.76 -6.70
CA GLN A 233 19.92 -15.13 -7.23
C GLN A 233 18.81 -15.39 -8.25
N SER A 234 18.99 -16.37 -9.11
CA SER A 234 17.96 -16.82 -10.06
C SER A 234 16.96 -17.71 -9.33
N PHE A 235 15.79 -17.17 -8.99
CA PHE A 235 14.67 -17.90 -8.37
C PHE A 235 13.74 -18.57 -9.38
N VAL A 236 13.87 -18.21 -10.64
CA VAL A 236 13.15 -18.82 -11.77
C VAL A 236 14.14 -19.07 -12.90
N PRO A 237 14.01 -20.16 -13.66
CA PRO A 237 14.95 -20.51 -14.74
C PRO A 237 15.02 -19.42 -15.82
N SER A 238 13.89 -18.84 -16.18
CA SER A 238 13.78 -17.70 -17.11
C SER A 238 12.45 -16.98 -16.97
N LEU A 239 12.39 -15.72 -17.42
CA LEU A 239 11.13 -14.98 -17.50
C LEU A 239 10.14 -15.61 -18.47
N ARG A 240 10.63 -16.24 -19.53
CA ARG A 240 9.78 -16.93 -20.50
C ARG A 240 9.11 -18.15 -19.86
N GLU A 241 9.81 -18.92 -19.06
CA GLU A 241 9.25 -20.07 -18.36
C GLU A 241 8.27 -19.61 -17.26
N TYR A 242 8.61 -18.54 -16.53
CA TYR A 242 7.68 -17.93 -15.58
C TYR A 242 6.39 -17.49 -16.27
N ALA A 243 6.49 -16.75 -17.38
CA ALA A 243 5.31 -16.29 -18.14
C ALA A 243 4.47 -17.46 -18.64
N ALA A 244 5.10 -18.52 -19.16
CA ALA A 244 4.37 -19.70 -19.63
C ALA A 244 3.53 -20.35 -18.52
N ARG A 245 3.98 -20.34 -17.27
CA ARG A 245 3.32 -21.00 -16.13
C ARG A 245 2.39 -20.07 -15.35
N TYR A 246 2.80 -18.82 -15.10
CA TYR A 246 2.17 -17.93 -14.11
C TYR A 246 1.62 -16.62 -14.67
N GLN A 247 1.86 -16.30 -15.94
CA GLN A 247 1.29 -15.10 -16.57
C GLN A 247 -0.24 -15.18 -16.56
N ILE A 248 -0.89 -14.11 -16.13
CA ILE A 248 -2.33 -13.95 -16.29
C ILE A 248 -2.59 -13.28 -17.65
N ASN A 249 -3.40 -13.94 -18.45
CA ASN A 249 -3.79 -13.52 -19.81
C ASN A 249 -5.27 -13.84 -20.04
N GLU A 250 -5.85 -13.38 -21.15
CA GLU A 250 -7.28 -13.55 -21.47
C GLU A 250 -7.75 -15.00 -21.42
N ARG A 251 -6.89 -15.96 -21.79
CA ARG A 251 -7.28 -17.39 -21.79
C ARG A 251 -7.45 -17.97 -20.39
N ARG A 252 -6.87 -17.32 -19.37
CA ARG A 252 -6.92 -17.72 -17.97
C ARG A 252 -7.92 -16.89 -17.17
N LEU A 253 -8.56 -15.90 -17.80
CA LEU A 253 -9.53 -15.02 -17.16
C LEU A 253 -10.94 -15.42 -17.56
N ARG A 254 -11.82 -15.61 -16.58
CA ARG A 254 -13.25 -15.65 -16.82
C ARG A 254 -13.80 -14.22 -17.01
N PRO A 255 -14.92 -14.03 -17.70
CA PRO A 255 -15.48 -12.69 -17.97
C PRO A 255 -15.84 -11.88 -16.71
N ASP A 256 -16.11 -12.55 -15.60
CA ASP A 256 -16.53 -11.96 -14.33
C ASP A 256 -15.38 -11.73 -13.34
N GLN A 257 -14.18 -12.28 -13.62
CA GLN A 257 -13.00 -12.09 -12.77
C GLN A 257 -12.41 -10.69 -12.94
N LEU A 258 -11.88 -10.13 -11.85
CA LEU A 258 -11.18 -8.86 -11.86
C LEU A 258 -9.68 -9.04 -11.66
N VAL A 259 -8.91 -8.16 -12.30
CA VAL A 259 -7.46 -8.17 -12.24
C VAL A 259 -6.95 -6.91 -11.54
N MET A 260 -6.06 -7.08 -10.58
CA MET A 260 -5.39 -5.99 -9.88
C MET A 260 -3.86 -6.12 -9.99
N HIS A 261 -3.16 -4.99 -9.88
CA HIS A 261 -1.70 -4.97 -9.90
C HIS A 261 -1.17 -3.70 -9.22
N PRO A 262 -0.16 -3.78 -8.32
CA PRO A 262 0.33 -2.60 -7.58
C PRO A 262 1.17 -1.65 -8.45
N GLY A 263 1.51 -2.10 -9.67
CA GLY A 263 2.40 -1.40 -10.62
C GLY A 263 3.84 -1.16 -10.10
N PRO A 264 4.77 -0.87 -11.01
CA PRO A 264 4.63 -0.91 -12.48
C PRO A 264 4.49 -2.34 -13.00
N VAL A 265 3.79 -2.52 -14.10
CA VAL A 265 3.60 -3.84 -14.73
C VAL A 265 4.77 -4.13 -15.67
N ASN A 266 5.33 -5.35 -15.60
CA ASN A 266 6.21 -5.87 -16.64
C ASN A 266 5.34 -6.54 -17.72
N ARG A 267 4.92 -5.76 -18.72
CA ARG A 267 4.05 -6.25 -19.80
C ARG A 267 4.64 -7.49 -20.48
N GLY A 268 3.84 -8.53 -20.64
CA GLY A 268 4.27 -9.79 -21.26
C GLY A 268 4.97 -10.76 -20.31
N VAL A 269 5.22 -10.37 -19.05
CA VAL A 269 5.81 -11.25 -18.03
C VAL A 269 4.71 -11.75 -17.08
N GLU A 270 4.29 -10.94 -16.12
CA GLU A 270 3.24 -11.33 -15.16
C GLU A 270 1.82 -11.10 -15.68
N LEU A 271 1.63 -10.10 -16.55
CA LEU A 271 0.36 -9.82 -17.23
C LEU A 271 0.57 -9.67 -18.73
N SER A 272 -0.34 -10.21 -19.54
CA SER A 272 -0.39 -9.93 -20.97
C SER A 272 -0.89 -8.51 -21.24
N ALA A 273 -0.61 -7.98 -22.43
CA ALA A 273 -1.10 -6.66 -22.82
C ALA A 273 -2.63 -6.62 -22.80
N ASP A 274 -3.28 -7.64 -23.35
CA ASP A 274 -4.73 -7.73 -23.43
C ASP A 274 -5.40 -7.76 -22.05
N ALA A 275 -4.83 -8.48 -21.08
CA ALA A 275 -5.33 -8.50 -19.71
C ALA A 275 -5.20 -7.14 -19.01
N ILE A 276 -4.12 -6.37 -19.29
CA ILE A 276 -3.91 -5.02 -18.72
C ILE A 276 -4.91 -4.02 -19.27
N ASP A 277 -5.18 -4.11 -20.59
CA ASP A 277 -6.02 -3.16 -21.32
C ASP A 277 -7.52 -3.58 -21.30
N SER A 278 -7.84 -4.71 -20.63
CA SER A 278 -9.21 -5.21 -20.50
C SER A 278 -10.05 -4.39 -19.50
N PRO A 279 -11.38 -4.39 -19.63
CA PRO A 279 -12.29 -3.77 -18.66
C PRO A 279 -12.27 -4.45 -17.27
N GLN A 280 -11.68 -5.65 -17.17
CA GLN A 280 -11.49 -6.40 -15.93
C GLN A 280 -10.33 -5.86 -15.08
N ALA A 281 -9.43 -5.05 -15.66
CA ALA A 281 -8.25 -4.53 -14.99
C ALA A 281 -8.60 -3.28 -14.15
N LEU A 282 -8.52 -3.40 -12.82
CA LEU A 282 -8.76 -2.31 -11.87
C LEU A 282 -7.53 -1.43 -11.60
N ILE A 283 -6.46 -1.55 -12.40
CA ILE A 283 -5.17 -0.86 -12.18
C ILE A 283 -5.36 0.66 -12.15
N GLY A 284 -6.18 1.20 -13.04
CA GLY A 284 -6.51 2.63 -13.07
C GLY A 284 -7.31 3.08 -11.84
N ASP A 285 -8.20 2.25 -11.35
CA ASP A 285 -9.02 2.54 -10.17
C ASP A 285 -8.19 2.47 -8.88
N GLN A 286 -7.22 1.53 -8.77
CA GLN A 286 -6.24 1.52 -7.68
C GLN A 286 -5.45 2.84 -7.62
N VAL A 287 -5.03 3.39 -8.75
CA VAL A 287 -4.31 4.68 -8.78
C VAL A 287 -5.19 5.82 -8.29
N LYS A 288 -6.45 5.89 -8.72
CA LYS A 288 -7.43 6.90 -8.26
C LYS A 288 -7.71 6.74 -6.77
N ALA A 289 -7.96 5.53 -6.31
CA ALA A 289 -8.19 5.17 -4.91
C ALA A 289 -7.03 5.62 -4.00
N GLY A 290 -5.79 5.52 -4.52
CA GLY A 290 -4.59 5.83 -3.77
C GLY A 290 -4.55 7.25 -3.18
N VAL A 291 -5.09 8.25 -3.86
CA VAL A 291 -5.12 9.62 -3.32
C VAL A 291 -6.15 9.75 -2.20
N ALA A 292 -7.37 9.25 -2.41
CA ALA A 292 -8.45 9.33 -1.42
C ALA A 292 -8.09 8.58 -0.12
N VAL A 293 -7.52 7.38 -0.23
CA VAL A 293 -7.09 6.57 0.93
C VAL A 293 -5.95 7.25 1.68
N ARG A 294 -4.97 7.83 0.99
CA ARG A 294 -3.87 8.56 1.64
C ARG A 294 -4.35 9.86 2.29
N MET A 295 -5.34 10.54 1.71
CA MET A 295 -6.03 11.65 2.40
C MET A 295 -6.69 11.15 3.69
N ALA A 296 -7.41 10.02 3.63
CA ALA A 296 -8.06 9.44 4.80
C ALA A 296 -7.05 9.07 5.89
N VAL A 297 -5.97 8.37 5.54
CA VAL A 297 -4.91 8.01 6.50
C VAL A 297 -4.30 9.24 7.17
N LEU A 298 -3.90 10.26 6.39
CA LEU A 298 -3.34 11.50 6.96
C LEU A 298 -4.34 12.22 7.83
N TYR A 299 -5.61 12.27 7.44
CA TYR A 299 -6.67 12.89 8.22
C TYR A 299 -6.91 12.16 9.54
N GLU A 300 -7.08 10.85 9.51
CA GLU A 300 -7.38 10.06 10.71
C GLU A 300 -6.22 10.09 11.72
N LEU A 301 -4.97 10.09 11.26
CA LEU A 301 -3.82 10.20 12.15
C LEU A 301 -3.64 11.60 12.76
N LEU A 302 -4.02 12.67 12.04
CA LEU A 302 -3.65 14.04 12.42
C LEU A 302 -4.83 14.90 12.91
N ALA A 303 -6.04 14.67 12.42
CA ALA A 303 -7.23 15.45 12.78
C ALA A 303 -8.19 14.66 13.67
N GLY A 304 -8.13 13.32 13.64
CA GLY A 304 -8.97 12.43 14.46
C GLY A 304 -8.57 12.35 15.93
N ALA A 305 -7.34 12.73 16.30
CA ALA A 305 -6.93 12.80 17.69
C ALA A 305 -7.46 14.07 18.35
N PRO A 306 -8.09 14.00 19.56
CA PRO A 306 -8.46 15.20 20.29
C PRO A 306 -7.20 16.03 20.57
N HIS A 307 -7.10 17.22 19.98
CA HIS A 307 -6.08 18.19 20.34
C HIS A 307 -6.30 18.62 21.78
N VAL A 308 -5.48 18.16 22.70
CA VAL A 308 -5.23 18.91 23.92
C VAL A 308 -4.46 20.16 23.49
N MET A 309 -5.21 21.23 23.16
CA MET A 309 -4.63 22.56 23.10
C MET A 309 -4.16 22.88 24.51
N ALA A 310 -2.85 22.75 24.75
CA ALA A 310 -2.23 23.43 25.86
C ALA A 310 -2.39 24.94 25.57
N VAL A 311 -3.41 25.54 26.15
CA VAL A 311 -3.51 26.98 26.25
C VAL A 311 -2.42 27.35 27.24
N ALA A 312 -1.27 27.81 26.70
CA ALA A 312 -0.28 28.53 27.48
C ALA A 312 -0.97 29.79 27.99
N GLY A 313 -1.21 29.85 29.32
CA GLY A 313 -1.64 31.07 30.01
C GLY A 313 -0.52 32.07 30.11
#